data_11cbb3947f24e635c5cbd953f2b1ddff
#
_entry.id   11cbb3947f24e635c5cbd953f2b1ddff
#
_cell.length_a   1.000
_cell.length_b   1.000
_cell.length_c   1.000
_cell.angle_alpha   90.00
_cell.angle_beta   90.00
_cell.angle_gamma   90.00
#
_symmetry.space_group_name_H-M   'P 1'
#
loop_
_entity.id
_entity.type
_entity.pdbx_description
1 polymer ?
#
loop_
_entity_poly.entity_id
_entity_poly.type
_entity_poly.pdbx_seq_one_letter_code
_entity_poly.pdbx_strand_id
1 'polypeptide(L)'
;MAIDPGLRRLALRTLLAAFPGAVAPSWAGDLLLDGLAGHTLFGGNVVDPGQVADLTAQLRSARADVLIAIDEEGGDVTRLGHRTGSAYPGNAALGAAGNLDLTRRVYAAIGADLAAAGINLDLAPTVDVNTADDNPIIGTRSFGADPALVARHTAAAVTGLQSSGVAACAKHFPGHGATVTDSHLELPTVDVPLSLLRSRDLPPFAAAVEAGVRSVMSAHIRVPQLTGDGPATFSRSALNGLLRDELGFRGAIVTDALEMRGAAGAAGSIPRAAVAALAAGADLLCIGAVVTLELVEAVATEIATATRDGRLPLTRLENAAERTADLAAGSGPPPRTTTTADPKTEPAAMGTPEAAGAPTPARHTPAPSAAGPAAATTATRSPNPSDASPATATTATRNPDPSPASRPDVALGVEAARQGMRFEGSDDRLRNPLVVRFVAGYSIAEGKVPWGLAPHLATAEEIEVVAADATVESITERAGDRPIVVVGRRLHNSPAARTLIEKLAADRPVGVVEMGWPSAWRPTGVDAFVITHGAALANSRAAAEALGLVAGAVPAAPAHP
;
A
#
# COMPACT_ATOMS: atom_id res chain seq x y z
N MET A 1 -17.74 28.54 25.16
CA MET A 1 -19.12 28.34 24.62
C MET A 1 -19.30 26.87 24.36
N ALA A 2 -20.42 26.29 24.77
CA ALA A 2 -20.73 24.89 24.40
C ALA A 2 -20.89 24.79 22.89
N ILE A 3 -20.39 23.70 22.31
CA ILE A 3 -20.50 23.43 20.87
C ILE A 3 -21.95 23.05 20.58
N ASP A 4 -22.45 23.47 19.42
CA ASP A 4 -23.75 23.01 18.91
C ASP A 4 -23.72 21.49 18.70
N PRO A 5 -24.62 20.72 19.38
CA PRO A 5 -24.61 19.26 19.28
C PRO A 5 -24.86 18.73 17.85
N GLY A 6 -25.66 19.49 17.05
CA GLY A 6 -25.93 19.15 15.64
C GLY A 6 -24.70 19.29 14.77
N LEU A 7 -23.96 20.40 14.93
CA LEU A 7 -22.69 20.61 14.21
C LEU A 7 -21.64 19.61 14.64
N ARG A 8 -21.52 19.27 15.93
CA ARG A 8 -20.61 18.22 16.41
C ARG A 8 -20.93 16.88 15.76
N ARG A 9 -22.19 16.47 15.76
CA ARG A 9 -22.63 15.22 15.12
C ARG A 9 -22.33 15.21 13.63
N LEU A 10 -22.55 16.33 12.94
CA LEU A 10 -22.25 16.45 11.52
C LEU A 10 -20.73 16.37 11.25
N ALA A 11 -19.90 16.98 12.10
CA ALA A 11 -18.45 16.87 12.04
C ALA A 11 -17.98 15.41 12.24
N LEU A 12 -18.51 14.71 13.25
CA LEU A 12 -18.18 13.30 13.49
C LEU A 12 -18.50 12.39 12.28
N ARG A 13 -19.55 12.70 11.50
CA ARG A 13 -19.91 11.97 10.29
C ARG A 13 -18.87 12.06 9.17
N THR A 14 -17.88 12.93 9.29
CA THR A 14 -16.76 13.04 8.34
C THR A 14 -15.47 12.46 8.87
N LEU A 15 -15.46 11.80 10.03
CA LEU A 15 -14.25 11.31 10.68
C LEU A 15 -14.17 9.78 10.67
N LEU A 16 -13.00 9.29 10.31
CA LEU A 16 -12.59 7.89 10.42
C LEU A 16 -11.44 7.83 11.42
N ALA A 17 -11.69 7.30 12.61
CA ALA A 17 -10.75 7.33 13.73
C ALA A 17 -10.21 5.94 14.05
N ALA A 18 -8.91 5.81 14.36
CA ALA A 18 -8.35 4.58 14.91
C ALA A 18 -8.63 4.47 16.44
N PHE A 19 -8.30 3.33 17.01
CA PHE A 19 -8.22 3.11 18.45
C PHE A 19 -7.16 2.06 18.77
N PRO A 20 -6.56 2.05 19.98
CA PRO A 20 -5.54 1.10 20.34
C PRO A 20 -6.11 -0.26 20.76
N GLY A 21 -5.36 -1.34 20.47
CA GLY A 21 -5.63 -2.68 20.98
C GLY A 21 -6.62 -3.50 20.16
N ALA A 22 -6.72 -4.80 20.50
CA ALA A 22 -7.54 -5.78 19.78
C ALA A 22 -9.01 -5.83 20.23
N VAL A 23 -9.39 -4.97 21.18
CA VAL A 23 -10.76 -4.81 21.70
C VAL A 23 -11.10 -3.33 21.63
N ALA A 24 -12.28 -3.01 21.11
CA ALA A 24 -12.72 -1.62 21.05
C ALA A 24 -12.93 -1.06 22.47
N PRO A 25 -12.30 0.09 22.81
CA PRO A 25 -12.59 0.76 24.06
C PRO A 25 -14.03 1.30 24.05
N SER A 26 -14.63 1.50 25.24
CA SER A 26 -16.02 1.96 25.34
C SER A 26 -16.29 3.24 24.56
N TRP A 27 -15.36 4.20 24.60
CA TRP A 27 -15.52 5.46 23.88
C TRP A 27 -15.63 5.30 22.35
N ALA A 28 -15.07 4.21 21.76
CA ALA A 28 -15.20 3.95 20.33
C ALA A 28 -16.66 3.66 19.95
N GLY A 29 -17.37 2.85 20.75
CA GLY A 29 -18.79 2.61 20.59
C GLY A 29 -19.65 3.86 20.86
N ASP A 30 -19.32 4.63 21.90
CA ASP A 30 -20.02 5.86 22.25
C ASP A 30 -19.93 6.91 21.13
N LEU A 31 -18.74 7.07 20.52
CA LEU A 31 -18.57 7.97 19.37
C LEU A 31 -19.39 7.54 18.14
N LEU A 32 -19.55 6.23 17.90
CA LEU A 32 -20.41 5.73 16.81
C LEU A 32 -21.87 6.11 17.05
N LEU A 33 -22.36 6.00 18.27
CA LEU A 33 -23.71 6.44 18.66
C LEU A 33 -23.88 7.96 18.49
N ASP A 34 -22.84 8.73 18.78
CA ASP A 34 -22.79 10.17 18.60
C ASP A 34 -22.69 10.62 17.14
N GLY A 35 -22.37 9.70 16.22
CA GLY A 35 -22.36 9.97 14.78
C GLY A 35 -21.02 9.80 14.07
N LEU A 36 -19.95 9.33 14.75
CA LEU A 36 -18.66 9.05 14.09
C LEU A 36 -18.87 8.19 12.84
N ALA A 37 -18.25 8.54 11.70
CA ALA A 37 -18.41 7.79 10.45
C ALA A 37 -17.95 6.34 10.58
N GLY A 38 -16.82 6.12 11.24
CA GLY A 38 -16.30 4.77 11.43
C GLY A 38 -14.91 4.72 12.06
N HIS A 39 -14.33 3.53 11.98
CA HIS A 39 -13.00 3.25 12.52
C HIS A 39 -12.07 2.65 11.46
N THR A 40 -10.77 3.01 11.53
CA THR A 40 -9.69 2.34 10.78
C THR A 40 -8.98 1.36 11.69
N LEU A 41 -8.84 0.11 11.23
CA LEU A 41 -8.09 -0.93 11.91
C LEU A 41 -6.64 -0.98 11.41
N PHE A 42 -5.71 -1.07 12.34
CA PHE A 42 -4.28 -1.23 12.09
C PHE A 42 -3.79 -2.60 12.58
N GLY A 43 -2.55 -2.98 12.28
CA GLY A 43 -1.97 -4.25 12.72
C GLY A 43 -2.08 -4.51 14.23
N GLY A 44 -2.05 -3.45 15.06
CA GLY A 44 -2.27 -3.55 16.51
C GLY A 44 -3.68 -3.95 16.94
N ASN A 45 -4.66 -3.85 16.03
CA ASN A 45 -6.04 -4.29 16.29
C ASN A 45 -6.28 -5.75 15.87
N VAL A 46 -5.30 -6.40 15.23
CA VAL A 46 -5.45 -7.73 14.63
C VAL A 46 -4.68 -8.77 15.45
N VAL A 47 -5.38 -9.79 15.90
CA VAL A 47 -4.82 -11.03 16.48
C VAL A 47 -4.91 -12.15 15.44
N ASP A 48 -6.12 -12.38 14.92
CA ASP A 48 -6.45 -13.30 13.84
C ASP A 48 -7.78 -12.85 13.18
N PRO A 49 -8.15 -13.39 12.00
CA PRO A 49 -9.38 -13.01 11.31
C PRO A 49 -10.67 -13.22 12.12
N GLY A 50 -10.72 -14.24 12.97
CA GLY A 50 -11.88 -14.51 13.82
C GLY A 50 -12.08 -13.43 14.87
N GLN A 51 -10.98 -13.04 15.55
CA GLN A 51 -11.01 -11.93 16.50
C GLN A 51 -11.42 -10.60 15.81
N VAL A 52 -10.96 -10.34 14.57
CA VAL A 52 -11.36 -9.15 13.82
C VAL A 52 -12.85 -9.18 13.51
N ALA A 53 -13.42 -10.35 13.14
CA ALA A 53 -14.86 -10.49 12.93
C ALA A 53 -15.67 -10.19 14.19
N ASP A 54 -15.21 -10.65 15.36
CA ASP A 54 -15.85 -10.33 16.65
C ASP A 54 -15.76 -8.84 16.97
N LEU A 55 -14.60 -8.21 16.74
CA LEU A 55 -14.36 -6.78 16.92
C LEU A 55 -15.29 -5.95 16.02
N THR A 56 -15.39 -6.29 14.74
CA THR A 56 -16.25 -5.58 13.80
C THR A 56 -17.74 -5.76 14.13
N ALA A 57 -18.15 -6.96 14.60
CA ALA A 57 -19.50 -7.21 15.09
C ALA A 57 -19.81 -6.36 16.32
N GLN A 58 -18.87 -6.21 17.26
CA GLN A 58 -19.01 -5.31 18.41
C GLN A 58 -19.25 -3.86 17.96
N LEU A 59 -18.46 -3.33 17.02
CA LEU A 59 -18.63 -1.98 16.48
C LEU A 59 -19.99 -1.81 15.80
N ARG A 60 -20.42 -2.78 15.01
CA ARG A 60 -21.72 -2.78 14.33
C ARG A 60 -22.91 -2.87 15.28
N SER A 61 -22.74 -3.46 16.45
CA SER A 61 -23.79 -3.47 17.49
C SER A 61 -24.13 -2.09 18.02
N ALA A 62 -23.15 -1.15 18.01
CA ALA A 62 -23.39 0.24 18.34
C ALA A 62 -24.13 0.98 17.19
N ARG A 63 -23.70 0.76 15.93
CA ARG A 63 -24.35 1.32 14.75
C ARG A 63 -24.12 0.43 13.52
N ALA A 64 -25.19 0.00 12.86
CA ALA A 64 -25.12 -0.99 11.78
C ALA A 64 -24.44 -0.47 10.49
N ASP A 65 -24.59 0.81 10.18
CA ASP A 65 -24.07 1.50 8.98
C ASP A 65 -22.67 2.11 9.17
N VAL A 66 -21.88 1.58 10.13
CA VAL A 66 -20.52 2.07 10.40
C VAL A 66 -19.55 1.69 9.28
N LEU A 67 -18.66 2.62 8.94
CA LEU A 67 -17.48 2.31 8.14
C LEU A 67 -16.42 1.61 9.01
N ILE A 68 -15.95 0.47 8.54
CA ILE A 68 -14.81 -0.22 9.13
C ILE A 68 -13.78 -0.37 8.03
N ALA A 69 -12.69 0.40 8.17
CA ALA A 69 -11.64 0.50 7.18
C ALA A 69 -10.37 -0.24 7.59
N ILE A 70 -9.58 -0.64 6.61
CA ILE A 70 -8.29 -1.29 6.80
C ILE A 70 -7.38 -0.99 5.60
N ASP A 71 -6.06 -1.09 5.76
CA ASP A 71 -5.12 -1.16 4.64
C ASP A 71 -4.77 -2.62 4.36
N GLU A 72 -5.44 -3.26 3.43
CA GLU A 72 -5.13 -4.61 2.99
C GLU A 72 -4.77 -4.60 1.50
N GLU A 73 -3.56 -4.12 1.18
CA GLU A 73 -3.09 -4.01 -0.20
C GLU A 73 -2.64 -5.37 -0.78
N GLY A 74 -2.51 -6.38 0.08
CA GLY A 74 -1.73 -7.57 -0.22
C GLY A 74 -0.22 -7.28 -0.20
N GLY A 75 0.62 -8.30 -0.44
CA GLY A 75 2.07 -8.07 -0.47
C GLY A 75 2.62 -7.60 0.87
N ASP A 76 3.42 -6.53 0.81
CA ASP A 76 4.15 -6.00 1.95
C ASP A 76 3.26 -5.16 2.90
N VAL A 77 2.09 -4.72 2.43
CA VAL A 77 1.11 -3.97 3.24
C VAL A 77 -0.11 -4.82 3.50
N THR A 78 -0.14 -5.45 4.67
CA THR A 78 -1.24 -6.29 5.14
C THR A 78 -1.50 -6.04 6.62
N ARG A 79 -2.76 -6.00 7.02
CA ARG A 79 -3.17 -5.92 8.43
C ARG A 79 -3.76 -7.23 8.92
N LEU A 80 -4.57 -7.92 8.09
CA LEU A 80 -5.06 -9.26 8.44
C LEU A 80 -3.90 -10.27 8.57
N GLY A 81 -2.89 -10.16 7.69
CA GLY A 81 -1.66 -10.94 7.77
C GLY A 81 -0.54 -10.31 8.60
N HIS A 82 -0.84 -9.34 9.48
CA HIS A 82 0.19 -8.59 10.23
C HIS A 82 1.19 -9.46 10.98
N ARG A 83 0.74 -10.59 11.53
CA ARG A 83 1.56 -11.52 12.31
C ARG A 83 2.21 -12.64 11.50
N THR A 84 1.73 -12.89 10.28
CA THR A 84 2.12 -14.06 9.49
C THR A 84 2.70 -13.71 8.12
N GLY A 85 2.47 -12.51 7.62
CA GLY A 85 2.63 -12.12 6.23
C GLY A 85 1.35 -12.30 5.42
N SER A 86 1.22 -11.56 4.31
CA SER A 86 0.06 -11.67 3.41
C SER A 86 0.04 -13.01 2.67
N ALA A 87 -1.13 -13.62 2.58
CA ALA A 87 -1.38 -14.80 1.75
C ALA A 87 -1.33 -14.49 0.24
N TYR A 88 -1.42 -13.21 -0.14
CA TYR A 88 -1.46 -12.73 -1.51
C TYR A 88 -0.21 -11.91 -1.84
N PRO A 89 0.34 -11.98 -3.07
CA PRO A 89 1.42 -11.12 -3.49
C PRO A 89 0.93 -9.69 -3.66
N GLY A 90 1.87 -8.72 -3.57
CA GLY A 90 1.57 -7.31 -3.81
C GLY A 90 1.47 -6.94 -5.28
N ASN A 91 1.17 -5.66 -5.51
CA ASN A 91 0.93 -5.11 -6.83
C ASN A 91 2.10 -5.28 -7.80
N ALA A 92 3.36 -5.13 -7.34
CA ALA A 92 4.51 -5.28 -8.22
C ALA A 92 4.61 -6.70 -8.81
N ALA A 93 4.30 -7.73 -8.03
CA ALA A 93 4.26 -9.11 -8.52
C ALA A 93 3.10 -9.33 -9.49
N LEU A 94 1.91 -8.75 -9.21
CA LEU A 94 0.76 -8.82 -10.12
C LEU A 94 1.03 -8.07 -11.44
N GLY A 95 1.67 -6.91 -11.36
CA GLY A 95 2.09 -6.14 -12.53
C GLY A 95 3.13 -6.89 -13.37
N ALA A 96 4.13 -7.52 -12.72
CA ALA A 96 5.13 -8.34 -13.38
C ALA A 96 4.53 -9.59 -14.06
N ALA A 97 3.49 -10.19 -13.48
CA ALA A 97 2.73 -11.28 -14.08
C ALA A 97 1.97 -10.85 -15.35
N GLY A 98 1.60 -9.57 -15.46
CA GLY A 98 0.90 -9.01 -16.63
C GLY A 98 -0.49 -9.59 -16.88
N ASN A 99 -1.07 -10.33 -15.91
CA ASN A 99 -2.31 -11.08 -16.03
C ASN A 99 -3.45 -10.36 -15.29
N LEU A 100 -4.31 -9.65 -16.02
CA LEU A 100 -5.40 -8.85 -15.46
C LEU A 100 -6.48 -9.69 -14.78
N ASP A 101 -6.78 -10.90 -15.31
CA ASP A 101 -7.75 -11.79 -14.67
C ASP A 101 -7.22 -12.29 -13.31
N LEU A 102 -5.93 -12.60 -13.25
CA LEU A 102 -5.30 -12.98 -11.99
C LEU A 102 -5.34 -11.84 -10.97
N THR A 103 -5.05 -10.60 -11.38
CA THR A 103 -5.18 -9.42 -10.52
C THR A 103 -6.62 -9.29 -10.00
N ARG A 104 -7.62 -9.41 -10.87
CA ARG A 104 -9.04 -9.35 -10.49
C ARG A 104 -9.39 -10.45 -9.48
N ARG A 105 -8.93 -11.69 -9.69
CA ARG A 105 -9.17 -12.84 -8.79
C ARG A 105 -8.51 -12.64 -7.42
N VAL A 106 -7.28 -12.16 -7.38
CA VAL A 106 -6.55 -11.88 -6.13
C VAL A 106 -7.28 -10.81 -5.32
N TYR A 107 -7.66 -9.69 -5.95
CA TYR A 107 -8.40 -8.65 -5.24
C TYR A 107 -9.84 -9.07 -4.86
N ALA A 108 -10.47 -9.96 -5.61
CA ALA A 108 -11.75 -10.55 -5.19
C ALA A 108 -11.58 -11.46 -3.96
N ALA A 109 -10.48 -12.19 -3.86
CA ALA A 109 -10.17 -13.03 -2.70
C ALA A 109 -9.83 -12.15 -1.47
N ILE A 110 -9.03 -11.09 -1.62
CA ILE A 110 -8.80 -10.08 -0.56
C ILE A 110 -10.15 -9.51 -0.08
N GLY A 111 -11.00 -9.08 -1.02
CA GLY A 111 -12.31 -8.54 -0.68
C GLY A 111 -13.21 -9.54 0.05
N ALA A 112 -13.16 -10.82 -0.31
CA ALA A 112 -13.91 -11.87 0.38
C ALA A 112 -13.43 -12.09 1.83
N ASP A 113 -12.10 -12.09 2.05
CA ASP A 113 -11.52 -12.21 3.39
C ASP A 113 -11.90 -11.00 4.25
N LEU A 114 -11.86 -9.79 3.69
CA LEU A 114 -12.27 -8.56 4.36
C LEU A 114 -13.75 -8.56 4.71
N ALA A 115 -14.62 -8.97 3.78
CA ALA A 115 -16.05 -9.07 4.02
C ALA A 115 -16.36 -10.10 5.12
N ALA A 116 -15.68 -11.25 5.13
CA ALA A 116 -15.80 -12.26 6.17
C ALA A 116 -15.36 -11.74 7.55
N ALA A 117 -14.35 -10.87 7.59
CA ALA A 117 -13.93 -10.17 8.81
C ALA A 117 -14.82 -8.97 9.18
N GLY A 118 -15.90 -8.71 8.43
CA GLY A 118 -16.83 -7.60 8.67
C GLY A 118 -16.31 -6.22 8.29
N ILE A 119 -15.27 -6.13 7.46
CA ILE A 119 -14.70 -4.88 6.93
C ILE A 119 -15.47 -4.49 5.67
N ASN A 120 -15.75 -3.20 5.48
CA ASN A 120 -16.53 -2.71 4.33
C ASN A 120 -15.85 -1.58 3.54
N LEU A 121 -14.65 -1.14 3.96
CA LEU A 121 -13.81 -0.20 3.24
C LEU A 121 -12.36 -0.69 3.29
N ASP A 122 -11.79 -0.96 2.11
CA ASP A 122 -10.35 -1.22 2.00
C ASP A 122 -9.65 0.02 1.44
N LEU A 123 -8.66 0.51 2.17
CA LEU A 123 -7.81 1.60 1.74
C LEU A 123 -6.77 1.08 0.72
N ALA A 124 -7.27 0.45 -0.33
CA ALA A 124 -6.56 -0.15 -1.47
C ALA A 124 -7.45 -0.13 -2.72
N PRO A 125 -6.86 -0.24 -3.94
CA PRO A 125 -5.45 -0.47 -4.25
C PRO A 125 -4.59 0.81 -4.25
N THR A 126 -3.28 0.65 -4.05
CA THR A 126 -2.29 1.63 -4.46
C THR A 126 -2.20 1.65 -5.99
N VAL A 127 -2.43 2.84 -6.58
CA VAL A 127 -2.47 3.03 -8.05
C VAL A 127 -1.38 3.99 -8.54
N ASP A 128 -0.43 4.30 -7.68
CA ASP A 128 0.73 5.14 -8.01
C ASP A 128 1.60 4.49 -9.08
N VAL A 129 2.09 5.28 -10.04
CA VAL A 129 3.05 4.84 -11.06
C VAL A 129 4.47 5.02 -10.51
N ASN A 130 5.15 3.95 -10.15
CA ASN A 130 6.45 4.02 -9.47
C ASN A 130 7.59 4.26 -10.46
N THR A 131 7.89 5.53 -10.73
CA THR A 131 8.97 5.94 -11.65
C THR A 131 10.28 6.28 -10.95
N ALA A 132 10.29 6.38 -9.62
CA ALA A 132 11.51 6.56 -8.83
C ALA A 132 11.94 5.21 -8.25
N ASP A 133 13.09 4.70 -8.69
CA ASP A 133 13.64 3.41 -8.22
C ASP A 133 13.90 3.41 -6.70
N ASP A 134 14.27 4.58 -6.16
CA ASP A 134 14.55 4.79 -4.74
C ASP A 134 13.33 5.24 -3.93
N ASN A 135 12.12 5.17 -4.50
CA ASN A 135 10.92 5.55 -3.77
C ASN A 135 10.82 4.75 -2.45
N PRO A 136 10.84 5.44 -1.28
CA PRO A 136 10.89 4.75 0.01
C PRO A 136 9.53 4.21 0.46
N ILE A 137 8.42 4.67 -0.15
CA ILE A 137 7.05 4.45 0.35
C ILE A 137 6.20 3.63 -0.61
N ILE A 138 6.37 3.79 -1.93
CA ILE A 138 5.56 3.09 -2.93
C ILE A 138 6.24 1.79 -3.33
N GLY A 139 7.29 1.81 -4.14
CA GLY A 139 8.03 0.61 -4.53
C GLY A 139 7.12 -0.57 -4.92
N THR A 140 7.23 -1.69 -4.20
CA THR A 140 6.48 -2.93 -4.41
C THR A 140 4.96 -2.80 -4.27
N ARG A 141 4.46 -1.70 -3.71
CA ARG A 141 3.02 -1.39 -3.63
C ARG A 141 2.44 -0.93 -4.97
N SER A 142 3.27 -0.54 -5.95
CA SER A 142 2.85 -0.17 -7.31
C SER A 142 2.80 -1.38 -8.24
N PHE A 143 1.87 -1.39 -9.19
CA PHE A 143 1.83 -2.40 -10.27
C PHE A 143 2.99 -2.24 -11.25
N GLY A 144 3.65 -1.08 -11.33
CA GLY A 144 4.75 -0.86 -12.25
C GLY A 144 5.12 0.60 -12.47
N ALA A 145 6.03 0.82 -13.42
CA ALA A 145 6.48 2.13 -13.86
C ALA A 145 5.81 2.60 -15.17
N ASP A 146 5.04 1.74 -15.84
CA ASP A 146 4.28 2.09 -17.04
C ASP A 146 2.86 2.51 -16.68
N PRO A 147 2.46 3.76 -16.96
CA PRO A 147 1.12 4.28 -16.65
C PRO A 147 -0.02 3.44 -17.22
N ALA A 148 0.14 2.92 -18.44
CA ALA A 148 -0.90 2.13 -19.11
C ALA A 148 -1.05 0.74 -18.47
N LEU A 149 0.05 0.11 -18.05
CA LEU A 149 0.02 -1.14 -17.29
C LEU A 149 -0.67 -0.92 -15.94
N VAL A 150 -0.24 0.10 -15.18
CA VAL A 150 -0.82 0.41 -13.87
C VAL A 150 -2.32 0.69 -13.99
N ALA A 151 -2.75 1.46 -15.01
CA ALA A 151 -4.16 1.76 -15.25
C ALA A 151 -5.01 0.49 -15.48
N ARG A 152 -4.52 -0.45 -16.31
CA ARG A 152 -5.23 -1.71 -16.58
C ARG A 152 -5.35 -2.58 -15.32
N HIS A 153 -4.26 -2.71 -14.56
CA HIS A 153 -4.28 -3.48 -13.29
C HIS A 153 -5.15 -2.79 -12.24
N THR A 154 -5.16 -1.46 -12.18
CA THR A 154 -6.05 -0.69 -11.30
C THR A 154 -7.52 -1.02 -11.54
N ALA A 155 -7.98 -1.00 -12.80
CA ALA A 155 -9.36 -1.35 -13.14
C ALA A 155 -9.71 -2.78 -12.72
N ALA A 156 -8.81 -3.74 -12.94
CA ALA A 156 -8.99 -5.12 -12.53
C ALA A 156 -9.06 -5.27 -11.01
N ALA A 157 -8.18 -4.58 -10.28
CA ALA A 157 -8.13 -4.60 -8.81
C ALA A 157 -9.40 -4.00 -8.19
N VAL A 158 -9.84 -2.82 -8.64
CA VAL A 158 -11.08 -2.17 -8.18
C VAL A 158 -12.28 -3.07 -8.43
N THR A 159 -12.40 -3.64 -9.64
CA THR A 159 -13.50 -4.55 -9.98
C THR A 159 -13.48 -5.81 -9.12
N GLY A 160 -12.30 -6.40 -8.90
CA GLY A 160 -12.14 -7.58 -8.06
C GLY A 160 -12.55 -7.30 -6.61
N LEU A 161 -11.95 -6.31 -5.99
CA LEU A 161 -12.20 -5.96 -4.58
C LEU A 161 -13.68 -5.63 -4.32
N GLN A 162 -14.28 -4.79 -5.16
CA GLN A 162 -15.67 -4.37 -4.99
C GLN A 162 -16.69 -5.47 -5.30
N SER A 163 -16.30 -6.57 -5.97
CA SER A 163 -17.19 -7.71 -6.21
C SER A 163 -17.67 -8.41 -4.93
N SER A 164 -16.94 -8.22 -3.83
CA SER A 164 -17.28 -8.76 -2.50
C SER A 164 -18.10 -7.79 -1.64
N GLY A 165 -18.53 -6.64 -2.17
CA GLY A 165 -19.25 -5.61 -1.44
C GLY A 165 -18.36 -4.68 -0.58
N VAL A 166 -17.06 -4.91 -0.54
CA VAL A 166 -16.08 -4.03 0.12
C VAL A 166 -15.76 -2.84 -0.80
N ALA A 167 -15.83 -1.63 -0.29
CA ALA A 167 -15.48 -0.44 -1.06
C ALA A 167 -13.96 -0.37 -1.28
N ALA A 168 -13.52 -0.09 -2.51
CA ALA A 168 -12.14 0.19 -2.84
C ALA A 168 -11.82 1.69 -2.65
N CYS A 169 -10.55 1.98 -2.35
CA CYS A 169 -9.99 3.32 -2.24
C CYS A 169 -8.71 3.44 -3.07
N ALA A 170 -8.79 4.04 -4.26
CA ALA A 170 -7.61 4.26 -5.09
C ALA A 170 -6.70 5.33 -4.49
N LYS A 171 -5.39 5.04 -4.35
CA LYS A 171 -4.45 5.93 -3.65
C LYS A 171 -3.07 5.95 -4.31
N HIS A 172 -2.31 7.04 -4.16
CA HIS A 172 -2.52 8.28 -3.39
C HIS A 172 -2.61 9.47 -4.36
N PHE A 173 -3.79 10.03 -4.54
CA PHE A 173 -4.05 11.09 -5.53
C PHE A 173 -3.29 12.40 -5.19
N PRO A 174 -2.63 13.08 -6.16
CA PRO A 174 -2.63 12.86 -7.61
C PRO A 174 -1.47 11.96 -8.13
N GLY A 175 -0.80 11.17 -7.30
CA GLY A 175 0.27 10.25 -7.66
C GLY A 175 1.53 10.46 -6.83
N HIS A 176 1.91 9.45 -6.04
CA HIS A 176 3.05 9.45 -5.10
C HIS A 176 4.26 8.67 -5.64
N GLY A 177 4.16 8.07 -6.83
CA GLY A 177 5.17 7.13 -7.35
C GLY A 177 6.49 7.75 -7.83
N ALA A 178 6.55 9.08 -7.97
CA ALA A 178 7.75 9.81 -8.39
C ALA A 178 8.48 10.51 -7.23
N THR A 179 8.06 10.31 -5.97
CA THR A 179 8.69 10.93 -4.81
C THR A 179 9.89 10.12 -4.33
N VAL A 180 10.89 10.81 -3.76
CA VAL A 180 12.09 10.21 -3.16
C VAL A 180 12.16 10.46 -1.64
N THR A 181 11.10 11.04 -1.06
CA THR A 181 10.98 11.35 0.35
C THR A 181 9.68 10.79 0.93
N ASP A 182 9.68 10.52 2.23
CA ASP A 182 8.56 9.93 2.94
C ASP A 182 7.59 11.00 3.45
N SER A 183 6.33 10.96 3.03
CA SER A 183 5.27 11.88 3.46
C SER A 183 4.92 11.80 4.95
N HIS A 184 5.33 10.73 5.64
CA HIS A 184 5.22 10.64 7.10
C HIS A 184 6.23 11.55 7.81
N LEU A 185 7.37 11.85 7.17
CA LEU A 185 8.49 12.58 7.77
C LEU A 185 8.55 14.05 7.34
N GLU A 186 8.13 14.36 6.10
CA GLU A 186 8.13 15.70 5.52
C GLU A 186 7.06 15.83 4.42
N LEU A 187 6.96 16.99 3.78
CA LEU A 187 6.07 17.21 2.63
C LEU A 187 6.82 16.93 1.32
N PRO A 188 6.67 15.75 0.69
CA PRO A 188 7.33 15.43 -0.57
C PRO A 188 6.88 16.35 -1.69
N THR A 189 7.76 16.60 -2.64
CA THR A 189 7.47 17.46 -3.79
C THR A 189 7.59 16.66 -5.09
N VAL A 190 6.57 16.75 -5.93
CA VAL A 190 6.56 16.29 -7.31
C VAL A 190 6.56 17.53 -8.20
N ASP A 191 7.76 18.03 -8.50
CA ASP A 191 7.95 19.24 -9.33
C ASP A 191 8.02 18.86 -10.81
N VAL A 192 6.86 18.69 -11.41
CA VAL A 192 6.72 18.33 -12.82
C VAL A 192 5.66 19.20 -13.50
N PRO A 193 5.75 19.41 -14.84
CA PRO A 193 4.68 20.06 -15.59
C PRO A 193 3.35 19.30 -15.46
N LEU A 194 2.23 20.01 -15.41
CA LEU A 194 0.90 19.40 -15.33
C LEU A 194 0.61 18.43 -16.50
N SER A 195 1.20 18.68 -17.67
CA SER A 195 1.10 17.77 -18.82
C SER A 195 1.73 16.40 -18.52
N LEU A 196 2.88 16.37 -17.82
CA LEU A 196 3.51 15.12 -17.41
C LEU A 196 2.71 14.43 -16.29
N LEU A 197 2.23 15.17 -15.30
CA LEU A 197 1.34 14.62 -14.28
C LEU A 197 0.11 13.93 -14.93
N ARG A 198 -0.53 14.61 -15.91
CA ARG A 198 -1.70 14.07 -16.63
C ARG A 198 -1.38 12.82 -17.45
N SER A 199 -0.22 12.73 -18.07
CA SER A 199 0.15 11.60 -18.92
C SER A 199 0.76 10.43 -18.15
N ARG A 200 1.38 10.69 -17.00
CA ARG A 200 2.08 9.68 -16.20
C ARG A 200 1.27 9.21 -15.00
N ASP A 201 0.81 10.14 -14.14
CA ASP A 201 0.28 9.79 -12.81
C ASP A 201 -1.24 9.64 -12.80
N LEU A 202 -1.98 10.36 -13.66
CA LEU A 202 -3.45 10.36 -13.65
C LEU A 202 -4.13 9.20 -14.41
N PRO A 203 -3.55 8.52 -15.41
CA PRO A 203 -4.23 7.44 -16.11
C PRO A 203 -4.75 6.32 -15.20
N PRO A 204 -4.05 5.87 -14.12
CA PRO A 204 -4.59 4.90 -13.19
C PRO A 204 -5.82 5.41 -12.43
N PHE A 205 -5.85 6.68 -12.03
CA PHE A 205 -7.02 7.27 -11.36
C PHE A 205 -8.22 7.39 -12.31
N ALA A 206 -7.99 7.76 -13.56
CA ALA A 206 -9.04 7.76 -14.57
C ALA A 206 -9.62 6.35 -14.75
N ALA A 207 -8.77 5.32 -14.85
CA ALA A 207 -9.19 3.92 -14.94
C ALA A 207 -9.94 3.45 -13.68
N ALA A 208 -9.53 3.89 -12.48
CA ALA A 208 -10.25 3.61 -11.24
C ALA A 208 -11.66 4.23 -11.24
N VAL A 209 -11.79 5.49 -11.70
CA VAL A 209 -13.08 6.19 -11.81
C VAL A 209 -13.99 5.48 -12.84
N GLU A 210 -13.46 5.09 -13.98
CA GLU A 210 -14.18 4.33 -14.99
C GLU A 210 -14.63 2.96 -14.49
N ALA A 211 -13.81 2.28 -13.69
CA ALA A 211 -14.14 1.01 -13.03
C ALA A 211 -15.14 1.18 -11.86
N GLY A 212 -15.57 2.41 -11.55
CA GLY A 212 -16.57 2.69 -10.52
C GLY A 212 -16.00 2.62 -9.09
N VAL A 213 -14.75 3.04 -8.90
CA VAL A 213 -14.15 3.11 -7.55
C VAL A 213 -15.00 3.99 -6.62
N ARG A 214 -15.24 3.51 -5.40
CA ARG A 214 -16.15 4.18 -4.45
C ARG A 214 -15.48 5.26 -3.63
N SER A 215 -14.16 5.19 -3.45
CA SER A 215 -13.39 6.24 -2.80
C SER A 215 -12.02 6.44 -3.44
N VAL A 216 -11.46 7.64 -3.26
CA VAL A 216 -10.10 8.00 -3.68
C VAL A 216 -9.42 8.70 -2.51
N MET A 217 -8.21 8.27 -2.16
CA MET A 217 -7.42 8.88 -1.10
C MET A 217 -6.49 9.97 -1.64
N SER A 218 -6.54 11.15 -1.03
CA SER A 218 -5.62 12.25 -1.33
C SER A 218 -4.29 12.10 -0.63
N ALA A 219 -3.19 12.37 -1.36
CA ALA A 219 -1.83 12.36 -0.83
C ALA A 219 -1.44 13.66 -0.15
N HIS A 220 -0.57 13.57 0.87
CA HIS A 220 0.11 14.74 1.43
C HIS A 220 1.40 15.00 0.66
N ILE A 221 1.26 15.35 -0.63
CA ILE A 221 2.37 15.73 -1.52
C ILE A 221 2.13 17.12 -2.10
N ARG A 222 3.20 17.83 -2.36
CA ARG A 222 3.19 19.12 -3.05
C ARG A 222 3.45 18.90 -4.55
N VAL A 223 2.58 19.47 -5.37
CA VAL A 223 2.73 19.57 -6.82
C VAL A 223 2.65 21.07 -7.17
N PRO A 224 3.76 21.82 -7.24
CA PRO A 224 3.75 23.29 -7.25
C PRO A 224 2.81 23.90 -8.27
N GLN A 225 2.74 23.38 -9.50
CA GLN A 225 1.86 23.88 -10.56
C GLN A 225 0.36 23.58 -10.33
N LEU A 226 0.01 22.68 -9.40
CA LEU A 226 -1.36 22.31 -9.06
C LEU A 226 -1.77 22.79 -7.68
N THR A 227 -0.88 22.68 -6.71
CA THR A 227 -1.20 22.87 -5.27
C THR A 227 -0.58 24.14 -4.69
N GLY A 228 0.31 24.82 -5.42
CA GLY A 228 1.16 25.86 -4.83
C GLY A 228 2.11 25.26 -3.79
N ASP A 229 2.23 25.93 -2.63
CA ASP A 229 3.14 25.51 -1.56
C ASP A 229 2.56 24.45 -0.61
N GLY A 230 1.26 24.17 -0.69
CA GLY A 230 0.57 23.21 0.19
C GLY A 230 0.47 21.80 -0.37
N PRO A 231 0.03 20.84 0.45
CA PRO A 231 -0.23 19.48 0.01
C PRO A 231 -1.52 19.38 -0.85
N ALA A 232 -1.59 18.37 -1.70
CA ALA A 232 -2.76 18.12 -2.54
C ALA A 232 -4.05 17.95 -1.72
N THR A 233 -3.97 17.38 -0.53
CA THR A 233 -5.09 17.24 0.42
C THR A 233 -5.74 18.58 0.78
N PHE A 234 -5.01 19.71 0.73
CA PHE A 234 -5.54 21.05 1.03
C PHE A 234 -5.75 21.90 -0.23
N SER A 235 -5.63 21.28 -1.42
CA SER A 235 -5.76 21.99 -2.69
C SER A 235 -7.12 21.77 -3.34
N ARG A 236 -7.93 22.84 -3.40
CA ARG A 236 -9.18 22.82 -4.14
C ARG A 236 -8.99 22.53 -5.63
N SER A 237 -7.90 23.01 -6.22
CA SER A 237 -7.56 22.71 -7.62
C SER A 237 -7.29 21.23 -7.84
N ALA A 238 -6.67 20.55 -6.85
CA ALA A 238 -6.45 19.11 -6.93
C ALA A 238 -7.75 18.33 -6.71
N LEU A 239 -8.46 18.57 -5.60
CA LEU A 239 -9.59 17.73 -5.20
C LEU A 239 -10.87 18.02 -6.01
N ASN A 240 -11.19 19.29 -6.24
CA ASN A 240 -12.36 19.65 -7.03
C ASN A 240 -11.99 19.78 -8.52
N GLY A 241 -11.03 20.64 -8.87
CA GLY A 241 -10.72 20.90 -10.28
C GLY A 241 -10.26 19.65 -11.02
N LEU A 242 -9.25 18.95 -10.49
CA LEU A 242 -8.67 17.81 -11.20
C LEU A 242 -9.45 16.52 -10.98
N LEU A 243 -9.74 16.14 -9.70
CA LEU A 243 -10.38 14.85 -9.42
C LEU A 243 -11.88 14.87 -9.71
N ARG A 244 -12.61 15.91 -9.23
CA ARG A 244 -14.07 15.99 -9.44
C ARG A 244 -14.46 16.41 -10.84
N ASP A 245 -13.90 17.53 -11.31
CA ASP A 245 -14.39 18.16 -12.54
C ASP A 245 -13.73 17.55 -13.77
N GLU A 246 -12.39 17.36 -13.80
CA GLU A 246 -11.67 16.82 -14.95
C GLU A 246 -11.81 15.29 -15.05
N LEU A 247 -11.54 14.53 -13.97
CA LEU A 247 -11.67 13.06 -13.99
C LEU A 247 -13.10 12.56 -13.74
N GLY A 248 -14.03 13.43 -13.36
CA GLY A 248 -15.43 13.08 -13.19
C GLY A 248 -15.75 12.22 -11.96
N PHE A 249 -14.87 12.16 -10.96
CA PHE A 249 -15.08 11.36 -9.76
C PHE A 249 -16.25 11.86 -8.92
N ARG A 250 -17.16 10.96 -8.51
CA ARG A 250 -18.36 11.28 -7.72
C ARG A 250 -18.43 10.64 -6.35
N GLY A 251 -17.57 9.65 -6.05
CA GLY A 251 -17.51 8.96 -4.77
C GLY A 251 -16.90 9.81 -3.65
N ALA A 252 -16.57 9.19 -2.51
CA ALA A 252 -15.97 9.89 -1.36
C ALA A 252 -14.48 10.16 -1.56
N ILE A 253 -14.03 11.40 -1.30
CA ILE A 253 -12.61 11.74 -1.21
C ILE A 253 -12.16 11.54 0.23
N VAL A 254 -11.26 10.57 0.44
CA VAL A 254 -10.68 10.23 1.74
C VAL A 254 -9.33 10.94 1.87
N THR A 255 -8.98 11.44 3.04
CA THR A 255 -7.60 11.93 3.27
C THR A 255 -6.69 10.76 3.65
N ASP A 256 -5.41 10.84 3.30
CA ASP A 256 -4.39 10.11 4.05
C ASP A 256 -4.38 10.60 5.52
N ALA A 257 -3.65 9.92 6.39
CA ALA A 257 -3.68 10.16 7.83
C ALA A 257 -3.23 11.59 8.19
N LEU A 258 -4.13 12.37 8.80
CA LEU A 258 -3.92 13.81 9.03
C LEU A 258 -2.83 14.12 10.06
N GLU A 259 -2.37 13.15 10.88
CA GLU A 259 -1.23 13.31 11.78
C GLU A 259 0.13 13.26 11.07
N MET A 260 0.18 12.79 9.81
CA MET A 260 1.42 12.79 9.03
C MET A 260 1.99 14.21 8.91
N ARG A 261 3.31 14.34 8.93
CA ARG A 261 3.98 15.64 8.91
C ARG A 261 3.64 16.48 7.67
N GLY A 262 3.41 15.82 6.54
CA GLY A 262 2.96 16.48 5.31
C GLY A 262 1.62 17.23 5.45
N ALA A 263 0.75 16.81 6.37
CA ALA A 263 -0.53 17.47 6.66
C ALA A 263 -0.47 18.31 7.95
N ALA A 264 -0.23 17.67 9.11
CA ALA A 264 -0.24 18.36 10.40
C ALA A 264 0.79 19.50 10.46
N GLY A 265 1.97 19.30 9.85
CA GLY A 265 3.01 20.34 9.76
C GLY A 265 2.57 21.53 8.90
N ALA A 266 1.94 21.28 7.76
CA ALA A 266 1.46 22.32 6.86
C ALA A 266 0.30 23.15 7.45
N ALA A 267 -0.59 22.53 8.24
CA ALA A 267 -1.74 23.19 8.86
C ALA A 267 -1.47 23.72 10.28
N GLY A 268 -0.36 23.30 10.89
CA GLY A 268 0.02 23.64 12.27
C GLY A 268 -0.65 22.81 13.36
N SER A 269 -1.68 22.01 13.06
CA SER A 269 -2.29 21.03 13.94
C SER A 269 -3.25 20.10 13.19
N ILE A 270 -3.54 18.90 13.75
CA ILE A 270 -4.51 17.96 13.20
C ILE A 270 -5.92 18.55 13.08
N PRO A 271 -6.50 19.23 14.10
CA PRO A 271 -7.80 19.87 13.96
C PRO A 271 -7.88 20.90 12.82
N ARG A 272 -6.83 21.72 12.62
CA ARG A 272 -6.77 22.68 11.51
C ARG A 272 -6.61 21.98 10.16
N ALA A 273 -5.83 20.90 10.10
CA ALA A 273 -5.70 20.07 8.91
C ALA A 273 -7.05 19.51 8.46
N ALA A 274 -7.87 19.06 9.41
CA ALA A 274 -9.23 18.57 9.15
C ALA A 274 -10.11 19.63 8.48
N VAL A 275 -10.12 20.86 9.01
CA VAL A 275 -10.89 21.98 8.43
C VAL A 275 -10.36 22.31 7.02
N ALA A 276 -9.02 22.38 6.84
CA ALA A 276 -8.42 22.69 5.55
C ALA A 276 -8.75 21.63 4.49
N ALA A 277 -8.71 20.35 4.84
CA ALA A 277 -9.07 19.25 3.95
C ALA A 277 -10.54 19.28 3.52
N LEU A 278 -11.47 19.48 4.48
CA LEU A 278 -12.90 19.65 4.16
C LEU A 278 -13.14 20.84 3.26
N ALA A 279 -12.53 21.99 3.54
CA ALA A 279 -12.65 23.20 2.72
C ALA A 279 -12.10 22.99 1.29
N ALA A 280 -11.08 22.17 1.13
CA ALA A 280 -10.49 21.82 -0.16
C ALA A 280 -11.35 20.83 -0.96
N GLY A 281 -12.23 20.06 -0.33
CA GLY A 281 -13.11 19.12 -1.04
C GLY A 281 -13.05 17.67 -0.56
N ALA A 282 -12.25 17.34 0.48
CA ALA A 282 -12.26 16.02 1.10
C ALA A 282 -13.59 15.76 1.84
N ASP A 283 -14.02 14.51 1.91
CA ASP A 283 -15.31 14.12 2.50
C ASP A 283 -15.12 13.29 3.78
N LEU A 284 -14.14 12.39 3.80
CA LEU A 284 -13.85 11.51 4.93
C LEU A 284 -12.40 11.71 5.36
N LEU A 285 -12.20 11.98 6.64
CA LEU A 285 -10.91 12.38 7.20
C LEU A 285 -10.33 11.24 8.04
N CYS A 286 -9.18 10.67 7.61
CA CYS A 286 -8.47 9.68 8.40
C CYS A 286 -7.72 10.35 9.55
N ILE A 287 -8.01 9.91 10.77
CA ILE A 287 -7.24 10.23 11.97
C ILE A 287 -6.58 8.91 12.40
N GLY A 288 -5.27 8.83 12.24
CA GLY A 288 -4.51 7.59 12.14
C GLY A 288 -4.12 6.90 13.43
N ALA A 289 -2.92 6.28 13.47
CA ALA A 289 -2.61 5.15 14.34
C ALA A 289 -2.60 5.42 15.85
N VAL A 290 -2.36 6.66 16.30
CA VAL A 290 -2.32 7.02 17.74
C VAL A 290 -3.43 8.02 18.03
N VAL A 291 -4.62 7.50 18.32
CA VAL A 291 -5.82 8.32 18.53
C VAL A 291 -6.33 8.16 19.95
N THR A 292 -6.68 9.29 20.57
CA THR A 292 -7.40 9.35 21.84
C THR A 292 -8.76 9.98 21.64
N LEU A 293 -9.68 9.76 22.59
CA LEU A 293 -10.98 10.42 22.59
C LEU A 293 -10.85 11.95 22.50
N GLU A 294 -9.89 12.51 23.25
CA GLU A 294 -9.66 13.96 23.30
C GLU A 294 -9.24 14.53 21.93
N LEU A 295 -8.46 13.77 21.15
CA LEU A 295 -8.08 14.20 19.80
C LEU A 295 -9.29 14.20 18.86
N VAL A 296 -10.13 13.16 18.89
CA VAL A 296 -11.34 13.10 18.06
C VAL A 296 -12.28 14.26 18.41
N GLU A 297 -12.48 14.52 19.70
CA GLU A 297 -13.30 15.63 20.18
C GLU A 297 -12.71 17.00 19.80
N ALA A 298 -11.38 17.15 19.86
CA ALA A 298 -10.72 18.40 19.44
C ALA A 298 -10.91 18.66 17.93
N VAL A 299 -10.84 17.61 17.10
CA VAL A 299 -11.08 17.70 15.64
C VAL A 299 -12.55 18.05 15.37
N ALA A 300 -13.49 17.34 15.97
CA ALA A 300 -14.92 17.61 15.81
C ALA A 300 -15.30 19.03 16.27
N THR A 301 -14.69 19.48 17.38
CA THR A 301 -14.85 20.83 17.93
C THR A 301 -14.37 21.90 16.95
N GLU A 302 -13.19 21.74 16.35
CA GLU A 302 -12.62 22.73 15.42
C GLU A 302 -13.44 22.78 14.12
N ILE A 303 -13.91 21.64 13.60
CA ILE A 303 -14.79 21.60 12.43
C ILE A 303 -16.12 22.33 12.74
N ALA A 304 -16.77 22.02 13.86
CA ALA A 304 -18.02 22.67 14.26
C ALA A 304 -17.81 24.18 14.47
N THR A 305 -16.70 24.58 15.09
CA THR A 305 -16.36 25.99 15.31
C THR A 305 -16.10 26.69 13.98
N ALA A 306 -15.33 26.08 13.08
CA ALA A 306 -15.07 26.64 11.76
C ALA A 306 -16.36 26.82 10.94
N THR A 307 -17.30 25.88 11.08
CA THR A 307 -18.61 25.97 10.42
C THR A 307 -19.45 27.10 10.99
N ARG A 308 -19.55 27.21 12.33
CA ARG A 308 -20.26 28.28 12.99
C ARG A 308 -19.69 29.67 12.63
N ASP A 309 -18.38 29.79 12.56
CA ASP A 309 -17.65 31.03 12.27
C ASP A 309 -17.58 31.36 10.76
N GLY A 310 -18.16 30.52 9.89
CA GLY A 310 -18.18 30.71 8.44
C GLY A 310 -16.87 30.40 7.70
N ARG A 311 -15.85 29.89 8.38
CA ARG A 311 -14.57 29.43 7.77
C ARG A 311 -14.76 28.15 6.95
N LEU A 312 -15.72 27.32 7.32
CA LEU A 312 -16.18 26.15 6.57
C LEU A 312 -17.68 26.31 6.28
N PRO A 313 -18.11 26.40 5.02
CA PRO A 313 -19.54 26.48 4.70
C PRO A 313 -20.30 25.25 5.22
N LEU A 314 -21.46 25.47 5.86
CA LEU A 314 -22.31 24.38 6.36
C LEU A 314 -22.66 23.38 5.25
N THR A 315 -23.02 23.88 4.07
CA THR A 315 -23.35 23.04 2.90
C THR A 315 -22.17 22.16 2.45
N ARG A 316 -20.91 22.60 2.69
CA ARG A 316 -19.74 21.75 2.39
C ARG A 316 -19.63 20.60 3.39
N LEU A 317 -19.85 20.88 4.67
CA LEU A 317 -19.84 19.87 5.73
C LEU A 317 -20.99 18.86 5.56
N GLU A 318 -22.19 19.32 5.25
CA GLU A 318 -23.35 18.48 4.93
C GLU A 318 -23.08 17.56 3.74
N ASN A 319 -22.53 18.09 2.65
CA ASN A 319 -22.18 17.31 1.46
C ASN A 319 -21.07 16.27 1.75
N ALA A 320 -20.10 16.59 2.62
CA ALA A 320 -19.09 15.62 3.06
C ALA A 320 -19.71 14.45 3.83
N ALA A 321 -20.58 14.78 4.80
CA ALA A 321 -21.27 13.79 5.61
C ALA A 321 -22.20 12.89 4.76
N GLU A 322 -22.88 13.46 3.76
CA GLU A 322 -23.72 12.72 2.81
C GLU A 322 -22.91 11.72 1.99
N ARG A 323 -21.82 12.16 1.34
CA ARG A 323 -20.92 11.26 0.57
C ARG A 323 -20.30 10.16 1.42
N THR A 324 -20.00 10.46 2.66
CA THR A 324 -19.51 9.46 3.61
C THR A 324 -20.60 8.44 3.96
N ALA A 325 -21.84 8.88 4.16
CA ALA A 325 -22.97 7.99 4.38
C ALA A 325 -23.26 7.11 3.15
N ASP A 326 -23.18 7.66 1.93
CA ASP A 326 -23.33 6.91 0.68
C ASP A 326 -22.25 5.84 0.52
N LEU A 327 -21.01 6.15 0.92
CA LEU A 327 -19.91 5.19 0.93
C LEU A 327 -20.22 4.02 1.88
N ALA A 328 -20.73 4.32 3.09
CA ALA A 328 -21.11 3.31 4.08
C ALA A 328 -22.28 2.43 3.61
N ALA A 329 -23.29 3.01 2.98
CA ALA A 329 -24.46 2.30 2.47
C ALA A 329 -24.19 1.46 1.22
N GLY A 330 -23.02 1.60 0.60
CA GLY A 330 -22.72 0.92 -0.66
C GLY A 330 -23.39 1.52 -1.90
N SER A 331 -23.99 2.68 -1.78
CA SER A 331 -24.72 3.39 -2.85
C SER A 331 -23.83 4.36 -3.63
N GLY A 332 -22.69 3.87 -4.16
CA GLY A 332 -21.92 4.62 -5.15
C GLY A 332 -22.73 4.77 -6.46
N PRO A 333 -22.48 5.82 -7.30
CA PRO A 333 -23.14 5.93 -8.60
C PRO A 333 -22.87 4.67 -9.43
N PRO A 334 -23.87 4.16 -10.17
CA PRO A 334 -23.68 2.99 -11.02
C PRO A 334 -22.54 3.27 -12.03
N PRO A 335 -21.72 2.25 -12.37
CA PRO A 335 -20.69 2.41 -13.38
C PRO A 335 -21.32 2.98 -14.65
N ARG A 336 -20.64 3.95 -15.28
CA ARG A 336 -21.07 4.44 -16.60
C ARG A 336 -21.01 3.25 -17.55
N THR A 337 -22.17 2.74 -17.94
CA THR A 337 -22.25 1.82 -19.07
C THR A 337 -21.83 2.62 -20.30
N THR A 338 -20.59 2.41 -20.75
CA THR A 338 -20.22 2.80 -22.11
C THR A 338 -21.14 2.01 -23.03
N THR A 339 -22.08 2.71 -23.65
CA THR A 339 -22.87 2.14 -24.74
C THR A 339 -21.85 1.75 -25.80
N THR A 340 -21.61 0.44 -25.94
CA THR A 340 -20.83 -0.10 -27.04
C THR A 340 -21.54 0.33 -28.31
N ALA A 341 -20.94 1.26 -29.05
CA ALA A 341 -21.37 1.60 -30.38
C ALA A 341 -21.34 0.32 -31.21
N ASP A 342 -22.48 0.05 -31.86
CA ASP A 342 -22.73 -1.07 -32.78
C ASP A 342 -21.61 -1.12 -33.84
N PRO A 343 -20.91 -2.25 -34.06
CA PRO A 343 -19.85 -2.32 -35.05
C PRO A 343 -20.43 -2.58 -36.43
N LYS A 344 -21.09 -1.58 -37.02
CA LYS A 344 -21.50 -1.59 -38.45
C LYS A 344 -21.41 -0.20 -39.01
N THR A 345 -20.22 0.26 -39.33
CA THR A 345 -19.94 1.17 -40.45
C THR A 345 -18.43 1.07 -40.73
N GLU A 346 -18.09 0.43 -41.82
CA GLU A 346 -16.77 0.47 -42.44
C GLU A 346 -16.42 1.94 -42.78
N PRO A 347 -15.22 2.45 -42.43
CA PRO A 347 -14.69 3.65 -43.01
C PRO A 347 -13.91 3.32 -44.29
N ALA A 348 -14.28 3.96 -45.35
CA ALA A 348 -13.58 3.99 -46.63
C ALA A 348 -12.11 4.41 -46.46
N ALA A 349 -11.25 3.74 -47.22
CA ALA A 349 -9.85 4.03 -47.38
C ALA A 349 -9.57 5.47 -47.81
N MET A 350 -8.77 6.20 -47.02
CA MET A 350 -8.14 7.45 -47.47
C MET A 350 -6.63 7.38 -47.21
N GLY A 351 -5.91 7.83 -48.22
CA GLY A 351 -4.50 7.64 -48.52
C GLY A 351 -3.49 8.11 -47.46
N THR A 352 -2.35 7.47 -47.54
CA THR A 352 -1.11 7.79 -46.81
C THR A 352 -0.54 9.15 -47.22
N PRO A 353 -0.10 10.00 -46.25
CA PRO A 353 0.89 11.02 -46.50
C PRO A 353 2.29 10.57 -46.09
N GLU A 354 3.22 10.93 -46.91
CA GLU A 354 4.65 10.76 -46.95
C GLU A 354 5.39 11.24 -45.68
N ALA A 355 6.45 10.55 -45.31
CA ALA A 355 7.31 10.81 -44.16
C ALA A 355 8.16 12.07 -44.36
N ALA A 356 8.11 13.00 -43.41
CA ALA A 356 9.11 14.06 -43.26
C ALA A 356 9.96 13.82 -42.02
N GLY A 357 11.28 13.99 -42.22
CA GLY A 357 12.34 13.54 -41.32
C GLY A 357 12.36 14.12 -39.91
N ALA A 358 12.77 13.30 -38.97
CA ALA A 358 13.01 13.64 -37.58
C ALA A 358 14.41 14.29 -37.40
N PRO A 359 14.55 15.30 -36.54
CA PRO A 359 15.86 15.82 -36.13
C PRO A 359 16.42 15.03 -34.95
N THR A 360 17.71 14.73 -35.02
CA THR A 360 18.54 14.06 -34.02
C THR A 360 18.67 14.88 -32.72
N PRO A 361 18.58 14.28 -31.53
CA PRO A 361 18.79 15.02 -30.28
C PRO A 361 20.28 15.17 -29.95
N ALA A 362 20.65 16.39 -29.55
CA ALA A 362 21.98 16.76 -29.10
C ALA A 362 22.29 16.14 -27.72
N ARG A 363 23.50 15.61 -27.57
CA ARG A 363 24.04 15.10 -26.31
C ARG A 363 24.37 16.25 -25.36
N HIS A 364 23.78 16.25 -24.18
CA HIS A 364 24.23 17.06 -23.05
C HIS A 364 25.14 16.26 -22.13
N THR A 365 26.35 16.74 -21.94
CA THR A 365 27.31 16.28 -20.92
C THR A 365 27.01 16.99 -19.60
N PRO A 366 26.97 16.29 -18.45
CA PRO A 366 26.81 16.95 -17.15
C PRO A 366 28.16 17.46 -16.61
N ALA A 367 28.12 18.65 -16.02
CA ALA A 367 29.23 19.24 -15.27
C ALA A 367 29.30 18.69 -13.84
N PRO A 368 30.48 18.61 -13.21
CA PRO A 368 30.62 17.99 -11.89
C PRO A 368 30.17 18.94 -10.76
N SER A 369 29.36 18.38 -9.85
CA SER A 369 28.93 19.04 -8.62
C SER A 369 29.95 18.79 -7.51
N ALA A 370 30.34 19.88 -6.83
CA ALA A 370 31.25 19.86 -5.70
C ALA A 370 30.57 19.37 -4.41
N ALA A 371 31.25 18.47 -3.71
CA ALA A 371 30.82 17.94 -2.42
C ALA A 371 31.12 18.94 -1.29
N GLY A 372 30.10 19.24 -0.48
CA GLY A 372 30.25 19.88 0.84
C GLY A 372 29.94 18.87 1.97
N PRO A 373 30.56 19.00 3.15
CA PRO A 373 30.54 17.93 4.17
C PRO A 373 29.22 17.87 4.94
N ALA A 374 28.71 16.65 5.09
CA ALA A 374 27.55 16.34 5.92
C ALA A 374 27.88 16.40 7.40
N ALA A 375 27.15 17.21 8.15
CA ALA A 375 27.14 17.20 9.61
C ALA A 375 26.20 16.08 10.10
N ALA A 376 26.74 15.13 10.85
CA ALA A 376 25.98 14.09 11.50
C ALA A 376 25.18 14.66 12.68
N THR A 377 23.87 14.68 12.57
CA THR A 377 22.96 14.93 13.70
C THR A 377 22.48 13.59 14.25
N THR A 378 22.89 13.26 15.44
CA THR A 378 22.40 12.14 16.25
C THR A 378 20.93 12.38 16.60
N ALA A 379 20.03 11.65 15.95
CA ALA A 379 18.61 11.62 16.30
C ALA A 379 18.41 10.73 17.53
N THR A 380 18.01 11.32 18.63
CA THR A 380 17.52 10.63 19.82
C THR A 380 16.21 9.91 19.51
N ARG A 381 16.24 8.60 19.64
CA ARG A 381 15.15 7.66 19.41
C ARG A 381 14.11 7.78 20.54
N SER A 382 12.92 8.24 20.23
CA SER A 382 11.77 8.11 21.13
C SER A 382 11.28 6.65 21.13
N PRO A 383 10.92 6.07 22.28
CA PRO A 383 10.48 4.68 22.34
C PRO A 383 9.08 4.51 21.73
N ASN A 384 8.94 3.46 20.93
CA ASN A 384 7.69 3.03 20.29
C ASN A 384 6.81 2.32 21.35
N PRO A 385 5.51 2.59 21.46
CA PRO A 385 4.64 2.01 22.49
C PRO A 385 4.31 0.51 22.35
N SER A 386 4.97 -0.23 21.46
CA SER A 386 4.71 -1.66 21.24
C SER A 386 5.46 -2.64 22.15
N ASP A 387 6.26 -2.18 23.13
CA ASP A 387 7.05 -3.03 24.01
C ASP A 387 6.39 -3.36 25.37
N ALA A 388 5.05 -3.30 25.46
CA ALA A 388 4.34 -3.79 26.63
C ALA A 388 4.25 -5.32 26.62
N SER A 389 4.89 -5.97 27.58
CA SER A 389 4.77 -7.41 27.85
C SER A 389 3.32 -7.85 28.06
N PRO A 390 2.96 -9.06 27.62
CA PRO A 390 1.58 -9.53 27.72
C PRO A 390 1.20 -9.83 29.17
N ALA A 391 0.14 -9.19 29.65
CA ALA A 391 -0.54 -9.59 30.88
C ALA A 391 -1.20 -10.96 30.67
N THR A 392 -1.11 -11.81 31.67
CA THR A 392 -1.65 -13.18 31.75
C THR A 392 -3.10 -13.27 31.27
N ALA A 393 -3.29 -13.98 30.16
CA ALA A 393 -4.60 -14.26 29.60
C ALA A 393 -5.36 -15.26 30.43
N THR A 394 -6.53 -14.88 30.91
CA THR A 394 -7.56 -15.77 31.44
C THR A 394 -8.10 -16.63 30.28
N THR A 395 -8.13 -17.93 30.42
CA THR A 395 -8.64 -18.91 29.45
C THR A 395 -10.11 -18.66 29.14
N ALA A 396 -10.38 -18.01 28.01
CA ALA A 396 -11.70 -17.98 27.42
C ALA A 396 -11.92 -19.26 26.61
N THR A 397 -13.05 -19.90 26.80
CA THR A 397 -13.54 -21.07 26.07
C THR A 397 -13.51 -20.82 24.56
N ARG A 398 -12.80 -21.69 23.86
CA ARG A 398 -12.63 -21.67 22.41
C ARG A 398 -13.98 -21.77 21.71
N ASN A 399 -14.36 -20.72 20.97
CA ASN A 399 -15.49 -20.79 20.02
C ASN A 399 -15.17 -21.77 18.88
N PRO A 400 -16.19 -22.38 18.24
CA PRO A 400 -15.99 -23.38 17.19
C PRO A 400 -15.20 -22.78 16.02
N ASP A 401 -14.42 -23.64 15.38
CA ASP A 401 -13.56 -23.36 14.23
C ASP A 401 -14.27 -22.47 13.18
N PRO A 402 -13.64 -21.37 12.72
CA PRO A 402 -14.29 -20.47 11.76
C PRO A 402 -14.67 -21.23 10.48
N SER A 403 -15.80 -20.84 9.92
CA SER A 403 -16.34 -21.42 8.67
C SER A 403 -15.25 -21.46 7.57
N PRO A 404 -15.24 -22.52 6.70
CA PRO A 404 -14.25 -22.65 5.61
C PRO A 404 -14.16 -21.44 4.67
N ALA A 405 -15.21 -20.61 4.63
CA ALA A 405 -15.27 -19.38 3.83
C ALA A 405 -14.39 -18.21 4.34
N SER A 406 -13.77 -18.37 5.53
CA SER A 406 -12.97 -17.31 6.18
C SER A 406 -11.44 -17.57 6.12
N ARG A 407 -10.98 -18.52 5.30
CA ARG A 407 -9.55 -18.81 5.14
C ARG A 407 -9.02 -18.20 3.83
N PRO A 408 -7.87 -17.48 3.85
CA PRO A 408 -7.26 -16.96 2.65
C PRO A 408 -7.03 -18.03 1.57
N ASP A 409 -7.24 -17.67 0.31
CA ASP A 409 -6.90 -18.55 -0.82
C ASP A 409 -5.38 -18.56 -1.07
N VAL A 410 -4.68 -19.33 -0.24
CA VAL A 410 -3.22 -19.47 -0.31
C VAL A 410 -2.77 -20.04 -1.66
N ALA A 411 -3.56 -20.91 -2.29
CA ALA A 411 -3.22 -21.52 -3.59
C ALA A 411 -3.22 -20.46 -4.68
N LEU A 412 -4.24 -19.59 -4.73
CA LEU A 412 -4.31 -18.45 -5.64
C LEU A 412 -3.15 -17.47 -5.41
N GLY A 413 -2.83 -17.17 -4.13
CA GLY A 413 -1.72 -16.30 -3.80
C GLY A 413 -0.38 -16.82 -4.32
N VAL A 414 -0.10 -18.11 -4.13
CA VAL A 414 1.13 -18.75 -4.62
C VAL A 414 1.15 -18.85 -6.15
N GLU A 415 0.01 -19.14 -6.79
CA GLU A 415 -0.11 -19.08 -8.26
C GLU A 415 0.29 -17.69 -8.78
N ALA A 416 -0.27 -16.65 -8.18
CA ALA A 416 0.01 -15.28 -8.58
C ALA A 416 1.47 -14.87 -8.33
N ALA A 417 2.05 -15.27 -7.20
CA ALA A 417 3.45 -15.02 -6.89
C ALA A 417 4.39 -15.72 -7.89
N ARG A 418 4.10 -16.97 -8.28
CA ARG A 418 4.88 -17.70 -9.30
C ARG A 418 4.84 -17.02 -10.67
N GLN A 419 3.67 -16.54 -11.10
CA GLN A 419 3.55 -15.85 -12.40
C GLN A 419 4.29 -14.49 -12.41
N GLY A 420 4.36 -13.81 -11.27
CA GLY A 420 5.07 -12.54 -11.13
C GLY A 420 6.57 -12.68 -10.81
N MET A 421 7.03 -13.88 -10.49
CA MET A 421 8.41 -14.13 -10.13
C MET A 421 9.30 -14.28 -11.38
N ARG A 422 10.53 -13.79 -11.28
CA ARG A 422 11.56 -14.00 -12.30
C ARG A 422 12.69 -14.84 -11.71
N PHE A 423 13.09 -15.87 -12.43
CA PHE A 423 14.19 -16.76 -12.06
C PHE A 423 15.26 -16.70 -13.17
N GLU A 424 16.50 -16.45 -12.77
CA GLU A 424 17.68 -16.40 -13.65
C GLU A 424 18.74 -17.35 -13.11
N GLY A 425 19.36 -18.19 -13.95
CA GLY A 425 20.38 -19.16 -13.57
C GLY A 425 19.85 -20.57 -13.29
N SER A 426 20.44 -21.31 -12.34
CA SER A 426 20.07 -22.69 -11.97
C SER A 426 20.19 -22.90 -10.46
N ASP A 427 19.33 -23.77 -9.90
CA ASP A 427 19.34 -24.20 -8.51
C ASP A 427 20.09 -25.54 -8.28
N ASP A 428 20.65 -26.17 -9.31
CA ASP A 428 21.27 -27.51 -9.26
C ASP A 428 22.33 -27.64 -8.16
N ARG A 429 23.06 -26.56 -7.87
CA ARG A 429 24.13 -26.49 -6.88
C ARG A 429 23.70 -25.98 -5.52
N LEU A 430 22.41 -25.63 -5.33
CA LEU A 430 21.89 -24.95 -4.13
C LEU A 430 21.17 -25.90 -3.16
N ARG A 431 21.56 -27.18 -3.12
CA ARG A 431 20.89 -28.19 -2.25
C ARG A 431 21.26 -27.99 -0.77
N ASN A 432 20.24 -27.97 0.08
CA ASN A 432 20.36 -27.79 1.55
C ASN A 432 21.26 -26.58 1.95
N PRO A 433 20.97 -25.38 1.47
CA PRO A 433 21.81 -24.20 1.71
C PRO A 433 21.73 -23.72 3.15
N LEU A 434 22.72 -22.90 3.56
CA LEU A 434 22.49 -21.91 4.59
C LEU A 434 21.73 -20.73 3.96
N VAL A 435 20.55 -20.41 4.47
CA VAL A 435 19.80 -19.21 4.07
C VAL A 435 20.24 -18.04 4.93
N VAL A 436 20.71 -16.96 4.30
CA VAL A 436 21.21 -15.76 4.97
C VAL A 436 20.25 -14.61 4.63
N ARG A 437 19.39 -14.23 5.55
CA ARG A 437 18.46 -13.12 5.39
C ARG A 437 19.08 -11.83 5.89
N PHE A 438 19.25 -10.86 5.01
CA PHE A 438 19.74 -9.54 5.39
C PHE A 438 18.63 -8.72 6.03
N VAL A 439 18.90 -8.20 7.24
CA VAL A 439 18.00 -7.28 7.92
C VAL A 439 17.73 -6.08 7.02
N ALA A 440 16.47 -5.81 6.75
CA ALA A 440 16.01 -4.64 6.04
C ALA A 440 15.10 -3.81 6.94
N GLY A 441 15.12 -2.48 6.76
CA GLY A 441 14.12 -1.61 7.33
C GLY A 441 12.74 -1.90 6.74
N TYR A 442 11.71 -1.46 7.43
CA TYR A 442 10.33 -1.43 6.94
C TYR A 442 9.86 0.02 6.85
N SER A 443 8.99 0.31 5.88
CA SER A 443 8.33 1.61 5.82
C SER A 443 7.23 1.70 6.90
N ILE A 444 6.82 2.92 7.25
CA ILE A 444 5.71 3.12 8.19
C ILE A 444 4.41 2.51 7.63
N ALA A 445 4.22 2.56 6.31
CA ALA A 445 3.06 1.98 5.65
C ALA A 445 3.01 0.45 5.76
N GLU A 446 4.15 -0.24 5.65
CA GLU A 446 4.25 -1.69 5.78
C GLU A 446 4.07 -2.14 7.24
N GLY A 447 4.75 -1.48 8.17
CA GLY A 447 4.86 -1.94 9.54
C GLY A 447 5.77 -3.17 9.68
N LYS A 448 5.76 -3.80 10.86
CA LYS A 448 6.59 -4.98 11.17
C LYS A 448 5.88 -6.27 10.76
N VAL A 449 5.80 -6.56 9.46
CA VAL A 449 5.23 -7.81 8.95
C VAL A 449 6.35 -8.83 8.76
N PRO A 450 6.20 -10.10 9.18
CA PRO A 450 7.18 -11.15 8.95
C PRO A 450 7.43 -11.39 7.46
N TRP A 451 8.68 -11.62 7.07
CA TRP A 451 9.10 -11.93 5.71
C TRP A 451 10.34 -12.82 5.71
N GLY A 452 10.71 -13.39 4.56
CA GLY A 452 11.84 -14.31 4.42
C GLY A 452 11.37 -15.73 4.06
N LEU A 453 12.31 -16.66 3.88
CA LEU A 453 11.99 -18.02 3.43
C LEU A 453 11.68 -18.99 4.59
N ALA A 454 12.05 -18.64 5.82
CA ALA A 454 11.96 -19.53 7.00
C ALA A 454 10.64 -20.30 7.14
N PRO A 455 9.45 -19.72 6.92
CA PRO A 455 8.18 -20.46 7.06
C PRO A 455 8.00 -21.63 6.07
N HIS A 456 8.82 -21.68 5.01
CA HIS A 456 8.68 -22.64 3.90
C HIS A 456 9.84 -23.63 3.79
N LEU A 457 10.91 -23.44 4.58
CA LEU A 457 12.09 -24.29 4.52
C LEU A 457 11.81 -25.67 5.13
N ALA A 458 12.14 -26.73 4.37
CA ALA A 458 11.98 -28.11 4.86
C ALA A 458 13.06 -28.51 5.84
N THR A 459 14.34 -28.26 5.48
CA THR A 459 15.52 -28.67 6.25
C THR A 459 16.59 -27.59 6.33
N ALA A 460 16.56 -26.60 5.43
CA ALA A 460 17.53 -25.52 5.39
C ALA A 460 17.37 -24.59 6.61
N GLU A 461 18.50 -24.13 7.13
CA GLU A 461 18.58 -23.18 8.22
C GLU A 461 18.52 -21.76 7.65
N GLU A 462 17.72 -20.86 8.24
CA GLU A 462 17.77 -19.42 7.97
C GLU A 462 18.41 -18.69 9.16
N ILE A 463 19.39 -17.85 8.87
CA ILE A 463 19.98 -16.91 9.83
C ILE A 463 19.72 -15.47 9.40
N GLU A 464 19.60 -14.57 10.37
CA GLU A 464 19.42 -13.15 10.15
C GLU A 464 20.72 -12.40 10.42
N VAL A 465 21.14 -11.54 9.47
CA VAL A 465 22.37 -10.76 9.60
C VAL A 465 22.17 -9.32 9.17
N VAL A 466 22.92 -8.40 9.80
CA VAL A 466 23.05 -7.02 9.32
C VAL A 466 24.18 -6.99 8.27
N ALA A 467 23.89 -6.62 7.05
CA ALA A 467 24.86 -6.71 5.94
C ALA A 467 26.14 -5.89 6.17
N ALA A 468 26.04 -4.78 6.92
CA ALA A 468 27.21 -3.95 7.26
C ALA A 468 28.13 -4.59 8.30
N ASP A 469 27.61 -5.47 9.16
CA ASP A 469 28.33 -6.11 10.26
C ASP A 469 28.77 -7.55 9.89
N ALA A 470 28.22 -8.13 8.82
CA ALA A 470 28.50 -9.47 8.39
C ALA A 470 29.83 -9.55 7.61
N THR A 471 30.61 -10.61 7.88
CA THR A 471 31.83 -10.90 7.14
C THR A 471 31.69 -12.20 6.34
N VAL A 472 32.51 -12.37 5.29
CA VAL A 472 32.57 -13.61 4.51
C VAL A 472 32.91 -14.77 5.44
N GLU A 473 33.90 -14.58 6.31
CA GLU A 473 34.41 -15.59 7.24
C GLU A 473 33.30 -16.08 8.19
N SER A 474 32.54 -15.17 8.80
CA SER A 474 31.47 -15.54 9.74
C SER A 474 30.34 -16.33 9.07
N ILE A 475 29.98 -15.97 7.84
CA ILE A 475 28.93 -16.67 7.07
C ILE A 475 29.47 -18.04 6.60
N THR A 476 30.71 -18.09 6.09
CA THR A 476 31.30 -19.34 5.58
C THR A 476 31.57 -20.34 6.69
N GLU A 477 32.00 -19.90 7.88
CA GLU A 477 32.13 -20.75 9.07
C GLU A 477 30.79 -21.39 9.46
N ARG A 478 29.71 -20.60 9.45
CA ARG A 478 28.36 -21.10 9.74
C ARG A 478 27.82 -22.03 8.66
N ALA A 479 28.13 -21.75 7.41
CA ALA A 479 27.70 -22.57 6.26
C ALA A 479 28.43 -23.93 6.21
N GLY A 480 29.70 -23.99 6.66
CA GLY A 480 30.56 -25.15 6.39
C GLY A 480 30.70 -25.37 4.87
N ASP A 481 30.43 -26.59 4.41
CA ASP A 481 30.47 -26.94 2.98
C ASP A 481 29.13 -26.67 2.24
N ARG A 482 28.11 -26.16 2.93
CA ARG A 482 26.81 -25.89 2.34
C ARG A 482 26.87 -24.72 1.34
N PRO A 483 26.08 -24.74 0.26
CA PRO A 483 25.83 -23.56 -0.55
C PRO A 483 25.09 -22.49 0.28
N ILE A 484 25.05 -21.26 -0.22
CA ILE A 484 24.42 -20.15 0.48
C ILE A 484 23.27 -19.60 -0.39
N VAL A 485 22.13 -19.30 0.23
CA VAL A 485 21.06 -18.52 -0.38
C VAL A 485 20.91 -17.22 0.40
N VAL A 486 21.24 -16.10 -0.25
CA VAL A 486 21.07 -14.76 0.32
C VAL A 486 19.67 -14.26 0.00
N VAL A 487 18.95 -13.78 1.02
CA VAL A 487 17.60 -13.21 0.89
C VAL A 487 17.64 -11.77 1.37
N GLY A 488 17.11 -10.85 0.57
CA GLY A 488 17.06 -9.46 0.95
C GLY A 488 16.02 -8.64 0.21
N ARG A 489 15.87 -7.40 0.65
CA ARG A 489 14.99 -6.39 0.04
C ARG A 489 15.84 -5.20 -0.37
N ARG A 490 15.74 -4.80 -1.65
CA ARG A 490 16.50 -3.67 -2.22
C ARG A 490 18.02 -3.84 -2.05
N LEU A 491 18.53 -5.06 -2.30
CA LEU A 491 19.95 -5.43 -2.18
C LEU A 491 20.85 -4.51 -3.00
N HIS A 492 20.37 -4.04 -4.15
CA HIS A 492 21.07 -3.11 -5.02
C HIS A 492 21.40 -1.76 -4.34
N ASN A 493 20.66 -1.34 -3.32
CA ASN A 493 20.88 -0.09 -2.59
C ASN A 493 21.90 -0.25 -1.44
N SER A 494 22.37 -1.47 -1.16
CA SER A 494 23.35 -1.73 -0.11
C SER A 494 24.71 -2.12 -0.69
N PRO A 495 25.71 -1.20 -0.72
CA PRO A 495 27.06 -1.55 -1.18
C PRO A 495 27.68 -2.70 -0.37
N ALA A 496 27.42 -2.77 0.95
CA ALA A 496 27.88 -3.85 1.80
C ALA A 496 27.29 -5.20 1.39
N ALA A 497 25.96 -5.26 1.15
CA ALA A 497 25.30 -6.48 0.70
C ALA A 497 25.84 -6.94 -0.65
N ARG A 498 25.98 -6.04 -1.63
CA ARG A 498 26.54 -6.37 -2.96
C ARG A 498 27.93 -6.95 -2.86
N THR A 499 28.84 -6.26 -2.15
CA THR A 499 30.22 -6.71 -1.98
C THR A 499 30.30 -8.07 -1.28
N LEU A 500 29.47 -8.30 -0.26
CA LEU A 500 29.43 -9.55 0.48
C LEU A 500 28.95 -10.71 -0.41
N ILE A 501 27.87 -10.50 -1.18
CA ILE A 501 27.34 -11.49 -2.13
C ILE A 501 28.39 -11.88 -3.17
N GLU A 502 29.05 -10.92 -3.81
CA GLU A 502 30.06 -11.18 -4.84
C GLU A 502 31.28 -11.93 -4.28
N LYS A 503 31.72 -11.59 -3.07
CA LYS A 503 32.81 -12.31 -2.40
C LYS A 503 32.43 -13.75 -2.05
N LEU A 504 31.22 -13.98 -1.55
CA LEU A 504 30.73 -15.34 -1.27
C LEU A 504 30.61 -16.17 -2.55
N ALA A 505 30.13 -15.56 -3.64
CA ALA A 505 29.96 -16.24 -4.94
C ALA A 505 31.30 -16.59 -5.63
N ALA A 506 32.42 -15.93 -5.25
CA ALA A 506 33.74 -16.27 -5.77
C ALA A 506 34.25 -17.64 -5.32
N ASP A 507 33.83 -18.11 -4.14
CA ASP A 507 34.39 -19.28 -3.47
C ASP A 507 33.42 -20.48 -3.40
N ARG A 508 32.10 -20.24 -3.57
CA ARG A 508 31.09 -21.30 -3.40
C ARG A 508 29.81 -21.02 -4.17
N PRO A 509 28.91 -22.03 -4.32
CA PRO A 509 27.59 -21.82 -4.91
C PRO A 509 26.76 -20.84 -4.07
N VAL A 510 26.23 -19.81 -4.75
CA VAL A 510 25.38 -18.79 -4.15
C VAL A 510 24.12 -18.57 -4.97
N GLY A 511 22.97 -18.64 -4.33
CA GLY A 511 21.69 -18.12 -4.85
C GLY A 511 21.34 -16.79 -4.17
N VAL A 512 20.63 -15.93 -4.89
CA VAL A 512 20.16 -14.65 -4.34
C VAL A 512 18.67 -14.49 -4.60
N VAL A 513 17.92 -14.10 -3.56
CA VAL A 513 16.48 -13.78 -3.64
C VAL A 513 16.30 -12.30 -3.32
N GLU A 514 15.98 -11.50 -4.33
CA GLU A 514 15.60 -10.10 -4.20
C GLU A 514 14.08 -10.00 -4.00
N MET A 515 13.66 -9.56 -2.81
CA MET A 515 12.25 -9.48 -2.43
C MET A 515 11.70 -8.03 -2.43
N GLY A 516 12.44 -7.09 -2.99
CA GLY A 516 12.06 -5.68 -3.09
C GLY A 516 11.62 -5.28 -4.50
N TRP A 517 11.58 -3.96 -4.73
CA TRP A 517 11.39 -3.39 -6.06
C TRP A 517 12.55 -3.77 -6.97
N PRO A 518 12.29 -4.25 -8.20
CA PRO A 518 13.33 -4.73 -9.10
C PRO A 518 14.25 -3.59 -9.55
N SER A 519 15.53 -3.93 -9.78
CA SER A 519 16.52 -3.03 -10.34
C SER A 519 17.26 -3.67 -11.50
N ALA A 520 18.09 -2.89 -12.19
CA ALA A 520 18.98 -3.40 -13.23
C ALA A 520 20.20 -4.16 -12.67
N TRP A 521 20.47 -4.07 -11.36
CA TRP A 521 21.60 -4.75 -10.74
C TRP A 521 21.44 -6.27 -10.84
N ARG A 522 22.55 -6.92 -11.24
CA ARG A 522 22.69 -8.38 -11.23
C ARG A 522 23.98 -8.73 -10.51
N PRO A 523 23.93 -9.59 -9.47
CA PRO A 523 25.14 -10.03 -8.78
C PRO A 523 26.01 -10.89 -9.67
N THR A 524 27.33 -10.67 -9.64
CA THR A 524 28.29 -11.43 -10.44
C THR A 524 28.60 -12.76 -9.76
N GLY A 525 28.68 -13.84 -10.54
CA GLY A 525 29.15 -15.15 -10.11
C GLY A 525 28.15 -16.00 -9.34
N VAL A 526 26.90 -15.55 -9.17
CA VAL A 526 25.86 -16.33 -8.49
C VAL A 526 25.29 -17.43 -9.42
N ASP A 527 24.88 -18.56 -8.82
CA ASP A 527 24.26 -19.68 -9.55
C ASP A 527 22.81 -19.39 -9.92
N ALA A 528 22.05 -18.75 -9.01
CA ALA A 528 20.67 -18.37 -9.23
C ALA A 528 20.37 -16.95 -8.71
N PHE A 529 19.51 -16.23 -9.43
CA PHE A 529 18.97 -14.94 -9.02
C PHE A 529 17.46 -14.94 -9.18
N VAL A 530 16.75 -14.80 -8.06
CA VAL A 530 15.29 -14.80 -8.00
C VAL A 530 14.79 -13.41 -7.66
N ILE A 531 13.84 -12.88 -8.43
CA ILE A 531 13.17 -11.61 -8.16
C ILE A 531 11.70 -11.91 -7.87
N THR A 532 11.24 -11.64 -6.67
CA THR A 532 9.87 -11.96 -6.24
C THR A 532 8.89 -10.79 -6.34
N HIS A 533 9.39 -9.57 -6.55
CA HIS A 533 8.60 -8.34 -6.60
C HIS A 533 7.75 -8.10 -5.35
N GLY A 534 8.22 -8.52 -4.18
CA GLY A 534 7.56 -8.38 -2.88
C GLY A 534 7.99 -9.46 -1.90
N ALA A 535 7.71 -9.25 -0.63
CA ALA A 535 8.15 -10.12 0.47
C ALA A 535 6.97 -10.80 1.22
N ALA A 536 5.80 -10.87 0.59
CA ALA A 536 4.64 -11.56 1.15
C ALA A 536 4.90 -13.07 1.35
N LEU A 537 4.12 -13.71 2.20
CA LEU A 537 4.18 -15.15 2.43
C LEU A 537 4.07 -15.95 1.13
N ALA A 538 3.19 -15.53 0.20
CA ALA A 538 3.04 -16.13 -1.12
C ALA A 538 4.32 -16.02 -1.97
N ASN A 539 4.97 -14.85 -1.97
CA ASN A 539 6.24 -14.61 -2.68
C ASN A 539 7.38 -15.45 -2.11
N SER A 540 7.45 -15.53 -0.77
CA SER A 540 8.44 -16.34 -0.05
C SER A 540 8.31 -17.81 -0.39
N ARG A 541 7.06 -18.32 -0.44
CA ARG A 541 6.79 -19.70 -0.82
C ARG A 541 7.17 -20.00 -2.27
N ALA A 542 6.78 -19.12 -3.21
CA ALA A 542 7.13 -19.28 -4.61
C ALA A 542 8.65 -19.33 -4.83
N ALA A 543 9.41 -18.45 -4.15
CA ALA A 543 10.87 -18.46 -4.21
C ALA A 543 11.48 -19.73 -3.60
N ALA A 544 11.00 -20.19 -2.43
CA ALA A 544 11.46 -21.41 -1.79
C ALA A 544 11.19 -22.65 -2.67
N GLU A 545 10.04 -22.71 -3.34
CA GLU A 545 9.70 -23.78 -4.30
C GLU A 545 10.61 -23.75 -5.53
N ALA A 546 10.86 -22.56 -6.11
CA ALA A 546 11.73 -22.39 -7.26
C ALA A 546 13.19 -22.78 -6.99
N LEU A 547 13.63 -22.67 -5.74
CA LEU A 547 14.96 -23.08 -5.27
C LEU A 547 14.99 -24.51 -4.70
N GLY A 548 13.90 -25.30 -4.82
CA GLY A 548 13.84 -26.67 -4.31
C GLY A 548 13.96 -26.80 -2.80
N LEU A 549 13.63 -25.76 -2.02
CA LEU A 549 13.82 -25.71 -0.57
C LEU A 549 12.61 -26.18 0.24
N VAL A 550 11.47 -26.45 -0.42
CA VAL A 550 10.21 -26.90 0.21
C VAL A 550 10.14 -28.42 0.22
N ALA A 551 9.61 -29.02 1.29
CA ALA A 551 9.41 -30.46 1.36
C ALA A 551 8.43 -30.93 0.26
N GLY A 552 8.84 -31.91 -0.56
CA GLY A 552 8.00 -32.52 -1.61
C GLY A 552 7.82 -31.69 -2.88
N ALA A 553 8.62 -30.65 -3.09
CA ALA A 553 8.62 -29.91 -4.35
C ALA A 553 9.14 -30.80 -5.50
N VAL A 554 8.29 -31.07 -6.49
CA VAL A 554 8.72 -31.60 -7.79
C VAL A 554 9.35 -30.42 -8.53
N PRO A 555 10.56 -30.55 -9.11
CA PRO A 555 11.18 -29.48 -9.88
C PRO A 555 10.22 -28.96 -10.95
N ALA A 556 10.01 -27.66 -10.99
CA ALA A 556 9.22 -27.03 -12.05
C ALA A 556 9.93 -27.28 -13.38
N ALA A 557 9.21 -27.80 -14.38
CA ALA A 557 9.75 -27.94 -15.73
C ALA A 557 10.12 -26.52 -16.24
N PRO A 558 11.27 -26.37 -16.93
CA PRO A 558 11.69 -25.09 -17.45
C PRO A 558 10.63 -24.54 -18.40
N ALA A 559 10.22 -23.28 -18.20
CA ALA A 559 9.38 -22.58 -19.15
C ALA A 559 10.15 -22.48 -20.48
N HIS A 560 9.61 -23.07 -21.53
CA HIS A 560 10.16 -22.93 -22.90
C HIS A 560 10.13 -21.46 -23.33
N PRO A 561 11.13 -21.03 -24.15
CA PRO A 561 11.38 -19.64 -24.53
C PRO A 561 10.25 -18.99 -25.32
#